data_1e71368a5b778bf713b38235a66c70b6
#
_entry.id   1e71368a5b778bf713b38235a66c70b6
#
_cell.length_a   1.000
_cell.length_b   1.000
_cell.length_c   1.000
_cell.angle_alpha   90.00
_cell.angle_beta   90.00
_cell.angle_gamma   90.00
#
_symmetry.space_group_name_H-M   'P 1'
#
loop_
_entity.id
_entity.type
_entity.pdbx_description
1 polymer ?
#
loop_
_entity_poly.entity_id
_entity_poly.type
_entity_poly.pdbx_seq_one_letter_code
_entity_poly.pdbx_strand_id
1 'polypeptide(L)'
;MPVLHNRVSNEMLKARMLAETEPRTTISFYKYFTINDPQATRDALYQAFTALNVFGRVYLAREGINAQISVPESKVSAFRDLLYGFDPALNGVRLNIALDDDGKSFWVLRMKVRERIVADGIDDPSFNAANVGEYLKAAEVNAMLDDPEAVLDRKSV
;
A
#
# COMPACT_ATOMS: atom_id res chain seq x y z
N MET A 1 -15.55 -17.76 13.47
CA MET A 1 -14.76 -16.64 12.92
C MET A 1 -15.70 -15.60 12.35
N PRO A 2 -15.57 -14.35 12.72
CA PRO A 2 -16.33 -13.31 12.04
C PRO A 2 -15.95 -13.26 10.57
N VAL A 3 -16.97 -13.16 9.72
CA VAL A 3 -16.75 -13.06 8.28
C VAL A 3 -16.23 -11.67 7.93
N LEU A 4 -14.95 -11.56 7.65
CA LEU A 4 -14.26 -10.31 7.31
C LEU A 4 -14.37 -10.01 5.81
N HIS A 5 -15.59 -9.97 5.29
CA HIS A 5 -15.87 -9.49 3.94
C HIS A 5 -17.21 -8.76 3.88
N ASN A 6 -17.34 -7.95 2.89
CA ASN A 6 -18.52 -7.13 2.69
C ASN A 6 -19.67 -7.99 2.10
N ARG A 7 -20.85 -7.99 2.72
CA ARG A 7 -22.05 -8.71 2.26
C ARG A 7 -23.01 -7.83 1.46
N VAL A 8 -22.66 -6.57 1.28
CA VAL A 8 -23.49 -5.60 0.54
C VAL A 8 -23.11 -5.61 -0.93
N SER A 9 -24.06 -5.38 -1.82
CA SER A 9 -23.78 -5.33 -3.25
C SER A 9 -22.82 -4.16 -3.61
N ASN A 10 -22.00 -4.36 -4.65
CA ASN A 10 -21.08 -3.34 -5.13
C ASN A 10 -21.80 -2.03 -5.52
N GLU A 11 -22.99 -2.14 -6.07
CA GLU A 11 -23.81 -0.98 -6.47
C GLU A 11 -24.21 -0.14 -5.27
N MET A 12 -24.65 -0.77 -4.18
CA MET A 12 -25.00 -0.06 -2.94
C MET A 12 -23.78 0.57 -2.29
N LEU A 13 -22.63 -0.12 -2.31
CA LEU A 13 -21.39 0.42 -1.76
C LEU A 13 -20.89 1.63 -2.53
N LYS A 14 -20.97 1.55 -3.87
CA LYS A 14 -20.61 2.67 -4.74
C LYS A 14 -21.56 3.86 -4.53
N ALA A 15 -22.85 3.60 -4.43
CA ALA A 15 -23.84 4.65 -4.15
C ALA A 15 -23.60 5.33 -2.80
N ARG A 16 -23.27 4.57 -1.74
CA ARG A 16 -22.92 5.12 -0.43
C ARG A 16 -21.69 6.02 -0.51
N MET A 17 -20.63 5.56 -1.19
CA MET A 17 -19.41 6.34 -1.36
C MET A 17 -19.66 7.63 -2.14
N LEU A 18 -20.46 7.59 -3.21
CA LEU A 18 -20.81 8.77 -4.01
C LEU A 18 -21.70 9.76 -3.24
N ALA A 19 -22.47 9.29 -2.25
CA ALA A 19 -23.28 10.13 -1.38
C ALA A 19 -22.46 10.76 -0.24
N GLU A 20 -21.24 10.33 0.01
CA GLU A 20 -20.35 10.96 0.99
C GLU A 20 -20.02 12.39 0.55
N THR A 21 -20.14 13.32 1.47
CA THR A 21 -19.78 14.74 1.26
C THR A 21 -18.36 15.06 1.68
N GLU A 22 -17.76 14.21 2.52
CA GLU A 22 -16.39 14.38 2.99
C GLU A 22 -15.40 14.06 1.86
N PRO A 23 -14.40 14.93 1.61
CA PRO A 23 -13.31 14.64 0.70
C PRO A 23 -12.49 13.42 1.17
N ARG A 24 -11.90 12.72 0.22
CA ARG A 24 -11.03 11.58 0.48
C ARG A 24 -9.67 11.78 -0.17
N THR A 25 -8.65 11.29 0.47
CA THR A 25 -7.27 11.31 -0.05
C THR A 25 -6.89 9.92 -0.54
N THR A 26 -6.45 9.83 -1.77
CA THR A 26 -5.91 8.59 -2.34
C THR A 26 -4.43 8.47 -1.99
N ILE A 27 -4.07 7.36 -1.36
CA ILE A 27 -2.73 7.09 -0.86
C ILE A 27 -2.28 5.73 -1.39
N SER A 28 -1.04 5.65 -1.83
CA SER A 28 -0.39 4.38 -2.12
C SER A 28 0.90 4.22 -1.33
N PHE A 29 1.16 3.02 -0.89
CA PHE A 29 2.42 2.65 -0.24
C PHE A 29 2.72 1.18 -0.45
N TYR A 30 4.00 0.84 -0.37
CA TYR A 30 4.46 -0.53 -0.31
C TYR A 30 5.66 -0.63 0.62
N LYS A 31 5.85 -1.79 1.21
CA LYS A 31 7.01 -2.08 2.02
C LYS A 31 7.34 -3.57 1.94
N TYR A 32 8.58 -3.87 1.65
CA TYR A 32 9.14 -5.21 1.81
C TYR A 32 9.62 -5.39 3.24
N PHE A 33 9.06 -6.35 3.94
CA PHE A 33 9.48 -6.79 5.26
C PHE A 33 8.86 -8.15 5.55
N THR A 34 9.46 -8.91 6.45
CA THR A 34 8.97 -10.25 6.75
C THR A 34 7.69 -10.19 7.58
N ILE A 35 6.62 -10.78 7.04
CA ILE A 35 5.36 -10.99 7.73
C ILE A 35 5.24 -12.48 8.05
N ASN A 36 5.33 -12.84 9.33
CA ASN A 36 5.32 -14.24 9.76
C ASN A 36 3.97 -14.91 9.55
N ASP A 37 2.89 -14.21 9.85
CA ASP A 37 1.53 -14.66 9.61
C ASP A 37 0.74 -13.61 8.79
N PRO A 38 0.78 -13.71 7.44
CA PRO A 38 0.08 -12.76 6.58
C PRO A 38 -1.45 -12.76 6.79
N GLN A 39 -2.04 -13.90 7.17
CA GLN A 39 -3.47 -13.97 7.40
C GLN A 39 -3.89 -13.24 8.66
N ALA A 40 -3.19 -13.45 9.77
CA ALA A 40 -3.47 -12.72 11.01
C ALA A 40 -3.21 -11.21 10.84
N THR A 41 -2.13 -10.83 10.16
CA THR A 41 -1.81 -9.44 9.83
C THR A 41 -2.90 -8.81 8.96
N ARG A 42 -3.37 -9.52 7.94
CA ARG A 42 -4.49 -9.11 7.09
C ARG A 42 -5.74 -8.83 7.91
N ASP A 43 -6.10 -9.72 8.81
CA ASP A 43 -7.33 -9.62 9.58
C ASP A 43 -7.27 -8.44 10.56
N ALA A 44 -6.14 -8.23 11.22
CA ALA A 44 -5.92 -7.08 12.10
C ALA A 44 -5.96 -5.75 11.34
N LEU A 45 -5.28 -5.64 10.20
CA LEU A 45 -5.30 -4.44 9.37
C LEU A 45 -6.69 -4.18 8.77
N TYR A 46 -7.40 -5.23 8.37
CA TYR A 46 -8.76 -5.10 7.83
C TYR A 46 -9.71 -4.46 8.85
N GLN A 47 -9.67 -4.92 10.10
CA GLN A 47 -10.48 -4.33 11.18
C GLN A 47 -10.10 -2.87 11.44
N ALA A 48 -8.81 -2.58 11.53
CA ALA A 48 -8.30 -1.25 11.79
C ALA A 48 -8.63 -0.26 10.66
N PHE A 49 -8.47 -0.66 9.42
CA PHE A 49 -8.77 0.19 8.25
C PHE A 49 -10.28 0.38 8.08
N THR A 50 -11.08 -0.64 8.36
CA THR A 50 -12.55 -0.54 8.35
C THR A 50 -13.03 0.47 9.38
N ALA A 51 -12.45 0.48 10.58
CA ALA A 51 -12.80 1.45 11.63
C ALA A 51 -12.51 2.91 11.22
N LEU A 52 -11.54 3.13 10.34
CA LEU A 52 -11.21 4.44 9.77
C LEU A 52 -11.95 4.74 8.44
N ASN A 53 -12.85 3.87 8.03
CA ASN A 53 -13.59 4.00 6.76
C ASN A 53 -12.68 4.09 5.53
N VAL A 54 -11.59 3.30 5.54
CA VAL A 54 -10.64 3.18 4.43
C VAL A 54 -11.22 2.29 3.36
N PHE A 55 -11.12 2.70 2.10
CA PHE A 55 -11.43 1.89 0.93
C PHE A 55 -10.17 1.64 0.11
N GLY A 56 -10.18 0.62 -0.72
CA GLY A 56 -9.07 0.34 -1.61
C GLY A 56 -8.70 -1.13 -1.72
N ARG A 57 -7.49 -1.36 -2.22
CA ARG A 57 -6.92 -2.68 -2.44
C ARG A 57 -5.62 -2.81 -1.66
N VAL A 58 -5.52 -3.85 -0.87
CA VAL A 58 -4.32 -4.17 -0.10
C VAL A 58 -3.96 -5.62 -0.35
N TYR A 59 -2.73 -5.86 -0.71
CA TYR A 59 -2.15 -7.19 -0.86
C TYR A 59 -1.08 -7.40 0.18
N LEU A 60 -1.15 -8.52 0.87
CA LEU A 60 -0.17 -8.96 1.85
C LEU A 60 0.43 -10.29 1.42
N ALA A 61 1.72 -10.44 1.63
CA ALA A 61 2.46 -11.68 1.48
C ALA A 61 3.50 -11.80 2.59
N ARG A 62 4.17 -12.93 2.68
CA ARG A 62 5.29 -13.07 3.62
C ARG A 62 6.40 -12.06 3.39
N GLU A 63 6.55 -11.56 2.16
CA GLU A 63 7.58 -10.59 1.77
C GLU A 63 7.19 -9.12 2.02
N GLY A 64 5.93 -8.82 2.36
CA GLY A 64 5.54 -7.43 2.62
C GLY A 64 4.09 -7.09 2.31
N ILE A 65 3.86 -5.80 2.10
CA ILE A 65 2.55 -5.18 1.85
C ILE A 65 2.60 -4.25 0.64
N ASN A 66 1.52 -4.25 -0.14
CA ASN A 66 1.28 -3.29 -1.22
C ASN A 66 -0.16 -2.78 -1.11
N ALA A 67 -0.33 -1.47 -1.03
CA ALA A 67 -1.62 -0.83 -0.80
C ALA A 67 -1.88 0.34 -1.73
N GLN A 68 -3.11 0.41 -2.23
CA GLN A 68 -3.69 1.55 -2.92
C GLN A 68 -5.05 1.80 -2.29
N ILE A 69 -5.19 2.89 -1.57
CA ILE A 69 -6.32 3.15 -0.68
C ILE A 69 -6.84 4.57 -0.80
N SER A 70 -8.05 4.76 -0.35
CA SER A 70 -8.72 6.05 -0.18
C SER A 70 -9.13 6.21 1.28
N VAL A 71 -8.70 7.30 1.90
CA VAL A 71 -8.91 7.59 3.32
C VAL A 71 -9.70 8.90 3.43
N PRO A 72 -10.76 8.99 4.28
CA PRO A 72 -11.40 10.26 4.55
C PRO A 72 -10.39 11.30 5.01
N GLU A 73 -10.48 12.52 4.50
CA GLU A 73 -9.46 13.56 4.75
C GLU A 73 -9.28 13.84 6.25
N SER A 74 -10.38 13.86 7.01
CA SER A 74 -10.36 14.03 8.47
C SER A 74 -9.64 12.90 9.22
N LYS A 75 -9.44 11.74 8.59
CA LYS A 75 -8.85 10.54 9.19
C LYS A 75 -7.44 10.21 8.68
N VAL A 76 -6.89 11.02 7.78
CA VAL A 76 -5.55 10.77 7.22
C VAL A 76 -4.47 10.75 8.31
N SER A 77 -4.52 11.67 9.27
CA SER A 77 -3.56 11.69 10.38
C SER A 77 -3.69 10.45 11.26
N ALA A 78 -4.92 10.07 11.63
CA ALA A 78 -5.17 8.87 12.42
C ALA A 78 -4.76 7.59 11.68
N PHE A 79 -4.98 7.54 10.38
CA PHE A 79 -4.52 6.43 9.53
C PHE A 79 -3.00 6.30 9.55
N ARG A 80 -2.27 7.41 9.38
CA ARG A 80 -0.81 7.41 9.43
C ARG A 80 -0.29 6.93 10.77
N ASP A 81 -0.84 7.43 11.87
CA ASP A 81 -0.44 7.06 13.21
C ASP A 81 -0.70 5.57 13.48
N LEU A 82 -1.85 5.05 13.04
CA LEU A 82 -2.17 3.64 13.11
C LEU A 82 -1.19 2.78 12.30
N LEU A 83 -0.90 3.15 11.06
CA LEU A 83 0.01 2.40 10.19
C LEU A 83 1.43 2.37 10.76
N TYR A 84 1.93 3.52 11.21
CA TYR A 84 3.29 3.65 11.76
C TYR A 84 3.45 2.95 13.10
N GLY A 85 2.39 2.84 13.88
CA GLY A 85 2.37 2.11 15.15
C GLY A 85 2.04 0.62 15.02
N PHE A 86 1.61 0.17 13.85
CA PHE A 86 1.17 -1.22 13.66
C PHE A 86 2.32 -2.22 13.70
N ASP A 87 3.41 -1.92 13.01
CA ASP A 87 4.63 -2.72 12.98
C ASP A 87 5.84 -1.78 12.85
N PRO A 88 6.97 -2.06 13.55
CA PRO A 88 8.18 -1.25 13.45
C PRO A 88 8.67 -1.06 12.01
N ALA A 89 8.50 -2.06 11.15
CA ALA A 89 8.89 -1.99 9.73
C ALA A 89 8.04 -0.99 8.93
N LEU A 90 6.82 -0.70 9.38
CA LEU A 90 5.93 0.28 8.74
C LEU A 90 6.09 1.70 9.27
N ASN A 91 6.84 1.87 10.36
CA ASN A 91 7.09 3.19 10.91
C ASN A 91 7.89 4.04 9.92
N GLY A 92 7.31 5.18 9.52
CA GLY A 92 7.94 6.08 8.56
C GLY A 92 7.88 5.61 7.09
N VAL A 93 7.09 4.57 6.78
CA VAL A 93 6.89 4.17 5.38
C VAL A 93 6.41 5.35 4.54
N ARG A 94 6.97 5.48 3.33
CA ARG A 94 6.59 6.56 2.42
C ARG A 94 5.14 6.38 1.96
N LEU A 95 4.34 7.40 2.21
CA LEU A 95 2.97 7.50 1.71
C LEU A 95 2.94 8.41 0.48
N ASN A 96 2.61 7.84 -0.68
CA ASN A 96 2.46 8.60 -1.92
C ASN A 96 1.01 9.06 -2.03
N ILE A 97 0.81 10.37 -1.99
CA ILE A 97 -0.49 11.01 -2.07
C ILE A 97 -0.74 11.38 -3.53
N ALA A 98 -1.89 10.96 -4.07
CA ALA A 98 -2.30 11.32 -5.42
C ALA A 98 -2.62 12.81 -5.49
N LEU A 99 -2.15 13.45 -6.54
CA LEU A 99 -2.47 14.83 -6.87
C LEU A 99 -3.64 14.86 -7.87
N ASP A 100 -4.48 15.87 -7.77
CA ASP A 100 -5.62 16.08 -8.68
C ASP A 100 -6.57 14.87 -8.76
N ASP A 101 -6.76 14.14 -7.65
CA ASP A 101 -7.65 12.99 -7.54
C ASP A 101 -8.85 13.33 -6.66
N ASP A 102 -10.04 12.90 -7.08
CA ASP A 102 -11.29 13.12 -6.34
C ASP A 102 -11.46 12.16 -5.15
N GLY A 103 -10.55 11.22 -4.96
CA GLY A 103 -10.58 10.21 -3.90
C GLY A 103 -11.68 9.16 -4.06
N LYS A 104 -12.40 9.12 -5.17
CA LYS A 104 -13.58 8.28 -5.40
C LYS A 104 -13.32 7.04 -6.25
N SER A 105 -12.06 6.67 -6.44
CA SER A 105 -11.67 5.49 -7.21
C SER A 105 -12.03 4.17 -6.52
N PHE A 106 -12.22 4.18 -5.21
CA PHE A 106 -12.54 3.00 -4.41
C PHE A 106 -13.82 3.21 -3.59
N TRP A 107 -14.64 2.17 -3.47
CA TRP A 107 -15.88 2.17 -2.69
C TRP A 107 -16.00 1.00 -1.71
N VAL A 108 -14.96 0.16 -1.64
CA VAL A 108 -14.90 -0.99 -0.74
C VAL A 108 -13.45 -1.27 -0.38
N LEU A 109 -13.21 -1.76 0.84
CA LEU A 109 -11.91 -2.27 1.24
C LEU A 109 -11.78 -3.74 0.83
N ARG A 110 -10.76 -4.05 0.05
CA ARG A 110 -10.38 -5.42 -0.33
C ARG A 110 -8.95 -5.70 0.11
N MET A 111 -8.81 -6.62 1.04
CA MET A 111 -7.50 -7.11 1.47
C MET A 111 -7.37 -8.59 1.13
N LYS A 112 -6.29 -8.95 0.47
CA LYS A 112 -6.01 -10.33 0.07
C LYS A 112 -4.60 -10.72 0.46
N VAL A 113 -4.46 -11.94 0.98
CA VAL A 113 -3.17 -12.59 1.11
C VAL A 113 -2.80 -13.21 -0.23
N ARG A 114 -1.57 -13.00 -0.64
CA ARG A 114 -0.97 -13.51 -1.87
C ARG A 114 0.33 -14.25 -1.53
N GLU A 115 0.82 -15.05 -2.44
CA GLU A 115 2.15 -15.65 -2.31
C GLU A 115 3.23 -14.58 -2.41
N ARG A 116 3.03 -13.60 -3.29
CA ARG A 116 3.92 -12.44 -3.52
C ARG A 116 3.11 -11.17 -3.68
N ILE A 117 3.69 -10.03 -3.29
CA ILE A 117 3.06 -8.71 -3.49
C ILE A 117 3.33 -8.16 -4.90
N VAL A 118 4.37 -8.67 -5.58
CA VAL A 118 4.72 -8.35 -6.97
C VAL A 118 4.89 -9.64 -7.76
N ALA A 119 4.35 -9.70 -8.97
CA ALA A 119 4.51 -10.83 -9.88
C ALA A 119 5.83 -10.70 -10.65
N ASP A 120 6.94 -10.98 -9.98
CA ASP A 120 8.29 -10.91 -10.56
C ASP A 120 8.69 -12.15 -11.36
N GLY A 121 7.99 -13.29 -11.16
CA GLY A 121 8.29 -14.56 -11.82
C GLY A 121 9.59 -15.24 -11.36
N ILE A 122 10.22 -14.72 -10.31
CA ILE A 122 11.47 -15.28 -9.78
C ILE A 122 11.16 -16.45 -8.86
N ASP A 123 11.58 -17.63 -9.26
CA ASP A 123 11.45 -18.87 -8.49
C ASP A 123 12.82 -19.31 -7.94
N ASP A 124 13.43 -18.45 -7.15
CA ASP A 124 14.72 -18.67 -6.49
C ASP A 124 14.55 -18.54 -4.98
N PRO A 125 14.78 -19.62 -4.19
CA PRO A 125 14.65 -19.58 -2.74
C PRO A 125 15.64 -18.61 -2.06
N SER A 126 16.75 -18.25 -2.72
CA SER A 126 17.71 -17.27 -2.23
C SER A 126 17.29 -15.81 -2.50
N PHE A 127 16.30 -15.61 -3.38
CA PHE A 127 15.82 -14.28 -3.71
C PHE A 127 15.10 -13.65 -2.52
N ASN A 128 15.53 -12.46 -2.14
CA ASN A 128 14.91 -11.66 -1.08
C ASN A 128 14.60 -10.26 -1.59
N ALA A 129 13.32 -9.98 -1.76
CA ALA A 129 12.83 -8.68 -2.22
C ALA A 129 13.15 -7.51 -1.25
N ALA A 130 13.49 -7.79 0.00
CA ALA A 130 13.95 -6.80 0.96
C ALA A 130 15.43 -6.40 0.76
N ASN A 131 16.20 -7.20 0.00
CA ASN A 131 17.56 -6.86 -0.40
C ASN A 131 17.51 -5.91 -1.60
N VAL A 132 17.37 -4.64 -1.33
CA VAL A 132 17.25 -3.57 -2.32
C VAL A 132 18.54 -2.78 -2.46
N GLY A 133 18.70 -2.08 -3.59
CA GLY A 133 19.78 -1.11 -3.78
C GLY A 133 19.63 0.12 -2.87
N GLU A 134 20.63 0.97 -2.90
CA GLU A 134 20.63 2.23 -2.18
C GLU A 134 19.76 3.27 -2.90
N TYR A 135 18.93 3.98 -2.14
CA TYR A 135 18.14 5.09 -2.67
C TYR A 135 18.98 6.36 -2.71
N LEU A 136 19.15 6.92 -3.90
CA LEU A 136 19.96 8.12 -4.14
C LEU A 136 19.08 9.37 -4.30
N LYS A 137 19.61 10.51 -3.89
CA LYS A 137 19.02 11.83 -4.18
C LYS A 137 19.42 12.30 -5.58
N ALA A 138 18.70 13.28 -6.11
CA ALA A 138 18.94 13.79 -7.46
C ALA A 138 20.39 14.26 -7.70
N ALA A 139 21.00 14.91 -6.71
CA ALA A 139 22.40 15.35 -6.82
C ALA A 139 23.39 14.18 -6.92
N GLU A 140 23.14 13.12 -6.19
CA GLU A 140 23.95 11.89 -6.21
C GLU A 140 23.81 11.16 -7.54
N VAL A 141 22.57 11.08 -8.08
CA VAL A 141 22.32 10.51 -9.41
C VAL A 141 23.04 11.32 -10.48
N ASN A 142 22.98 12.67 -10.42
CA ASN A 142 23.67 13.52 -11.37
C ASN A 142 25.19 13.32 -11.34
N ALA A 143 25.78 13.17 -10.16
CA ALA A 143 27.21 12.88 -10.03
C ALA A 143 27.59 11.51 -10.62
N MET A 144 26.70 10.50 -10.48
CA MET A 144 26.93 9.16 -11.06
C MET A 144 26.80 9.13 -12.58
N LEU A 145 26.08 10.08 -13.20
CA LEU A 145 25.96 10.15 -14.67
C LEU A 145 27.30 10.49 -15.35
N ASP A 146 28.25 11.08 -14.61
CA ASP A 146 29.59 11.36 -15.10
C ASP A 146 30.53 10.15 -15.04
N ASP A 147 30.10 9.05 -14.38
CA ASP A 147 30.84 7.79 -14.30
C ASP A 147 30.58 6.94 -15.54
N PRO A 148 31.61 6.60 -16.36
CA PRO A 148 31.43 5.80 -17.56
C PRO A 148 31.00 4.35 -17.28
N GLU A 149 31.18 3.85 -16.06
CA GLU A 149 30.73 2.51 -15.64
C GLU A 149 29.26 2.50 -15.15
N ALA A 150 28.67 3.69 -14.94
CA ALA A 150 27.28 3.79 -14.50
C ALA A 150 26.33 3.50 -15.67
N VAL A 151 25.32 2.66 -15.41
CA VAL A 151 24.27 2.36 -16.37
C VAL A 151 22.96 2.93 -15.86
N LEU A 152 22.34 3.83 -16.64
CA LEU A 152 21.03 4.37 -16.35
C LEU A 152 19.96 3.49 -16.99
N ASP A 153 19.23 2.75 -16.14
CA ASP A 153 18.06 1.97 -16.57
C ASP A 153 16.77 2.72 -16.18
N ARG A 154 16.10 3.24 -17.17
CA ARG A 154 14.78 3.86 -17.02
C ARG A 154 13.74 3.05 -17.77
N LYS A 155 12.77 2.52 -17.05
CA LYS A 155 11.61 1.90 -17.69
C LYS A 155 10.86 2.94 -18.52
N SER A 156 10.65 2.64 -19.80
CA SER A 156 9.76 3.44 -20.66
C SER A 156 8.30 3.27 -20.22
N VAL A 157 7.60 4.34 -20.23
CA VAL A 157 6.17 4.38 -19.97
C VAL A 157 5.42 3.95 -21.24
#